data_93182e5b8dc97b0c04c064ff1b066b2e
#
_entry.id   93182e5b8dc97b0c04c064ff1b066b2e
#
_cell.length_a   1.000
_cell.length_b   1.000
_cell.length_c   1.000
_cell.angle_alpha   90.00
_cell.angle_beta   90.00
_cell.angle_gamma   90.00
#
_symmetry.space_group_name_H-M   'P 1'
#
loop_
_entity.id
_entity.type
_entity.pdbx_description
1 polymer ?
#
loop_
_entity_poly.entity_id
_entity_poly.type
_entity_poly.pdbx_seq_one_letter_code
_entity_poly.pdbx_strand_id
1 'polypeptide(L)'
;ASIARAAFMGLLNLAGVALRRRADPAALVAFSAAALTAWRPLAFAYDPGFQLSFLAFAGLVWLAPHWEDRFLFLPEAFGIRASFTASLAACVLTAPVLAWHFNQLSVAAPLANLVVLPFVTPLMGLAALALAGAVLRPVLGTLLGLPAWGLAAALLRFIGAFGGWLGTWPSLPRPFVLCVGFLIPVVAIWLTKRACASSSPVSRSR
;
A
#
# COMPACT_ATOMS: atom_id res chain seq x y z
N ALA A 1 -3.99 1.82 -16.71
CA ALA A 1 -2.80 1.02 -16.37
C ALA A 1 -2.91 0.38 -14.98
N SER A 2 -3.25 1.11 -13.90
CA SER A 2 -3.36 0.56 -12.51
C SER A 2 -4.37 -0.57 -12.37
N ILE A 3 -5.56 -0.43 -12.96
CA ILE A 3 -6.62 -1.43 -12.90
C ILE A 3 -6.17 -2.74 -13.54
N ALA A 4 -5.48 -2.68 -14.68
CA ALA A 4 -4.98 -3.87 -15.36
C ALA A 4 -3.94 -4.61 -14.50
N ARG A 5 -3.05 -3.89 -13.79
CA ARG A 5 -2.09 -4.49 -12.85
C ARG A 5 -2.79 -5.19 -11.68
N ALA A 6 -3.74 -4.49 -11.05
CA ALA A 6 -4.50 -5.05 -9.95
C ALA A 6 -5.32 -6.27 -10.37
N ALA A 7 -5.96 -6.22 -11.54
CA ALA A 7 -6.70 -7.35 -12.11
C ALA A 7 -5.78 -8.54 -12.41
N PHE A 8 -4.62 -8.30 -13.00
CA PHE A 8 -3.65 -9.35 -13.33
C PHE A 8 -3.12 -10.05 -12.06
N MET A 9 -2.72 -9.27 -11.04
CA MET A 9 -2.29 -9.83 -9.75
C MET A 9 -3.42 -10.59 -9.04
N GLY A 10 -4.65 -10.04 -9.08
CA GLY A 10 -5.83 -10.69 -8.51
C GLY A 10 -6.16 -12.01 -9.20
N LEU A 11 -6.11 -12.06 -10.53
CA LEU A 11 -6.34 -13.29 -11.30
C LEU A 11 -5.28 -14.35 -11.01
N LEU A 12 -4.01 -13.97 -10.91
CA LEU A 12 -2.93 -14.89 -10.54
C LEU A 12 -3.12 -15.46 -9.13
N ASN A 13 -3.54 -14.63 -8.19
CA ASN A 13 -3.84 -15.09 -6.83
C ASN A 13 -5.02 -16.08 -6.82
N LEU A 14 -6.11 -15.75 -7.53
CA LEU A 14 -7.27 -16.64 -7.67
C LEU A 14 -6.89 -17.96 -8.35
N ALA A 15 -6.06 -17.92 -9.40
CA ALA A 15 -5.55 -19.13 -10.05
C ALA A 15 -4.71 -19.98 -9.07
N GLY A 16 -3.88 -19.36 -8.25
CA GLY A 16 -3.12 -20.05 -7.20
C GLY A 16 -4.04 -20.78 -6.20
N VAL A 17 -5.07 -20.10 -5.73
CA VAL A 17 -6.08 -20.66 -4.83
C VAL A 17 -6.85 -21.80 -5.51
N ALA A 18 -7.27 -21.62 -6.77
CA ALA A 18 -7.99 -22.65 -7.54
C ALA A 18 -7.15 -23.93 -7.76
N LEU A 19 -5.84 -23.76 -7.95
CA LEU A 19 -4.88 -24.86 -8.07
C LEU A 19 -4.47 -25.47 -6.72
N ARG A 20 -5.11 -25.07 -5.61
CA ARG A 20 -4.79 -25.46 -4.22
C ARG A 20 -3.30 -25.27 -3.86
N ARG A 21 -2.62 -24.36 -4.53
CA ARG A 21 -1.24 -23.96 -4.21
C ARG A 21 -1.27 -22.66 -3.40
N ARG A 22 -0.62 -22.65 -2.25
CA ARG A 22 -0.32 -21.41 -1.55
C ARG A 22 0.74 -20.68 -2.38
N ALA A 23 0.31 -19.72 -3.18
CA ALA A 23 1.24 -18.90 -3.91
C ALA A 23 1.98 -18.01 -2.91
N ASP A 24 3.30 -18.07 -2.93
CA ASP A 24 4.14 -17.14 -2.18
C ASP A 24 3.88 -15.72 -2.71
N PRO A 25 3.47 -14.76 -1.85
CA PRO A 25 3.24 -13.38 -2.27
C PRO A 25 4.45 -12.77 -2.99
N ALA A 26 5.67 -13.08 -2.57
CA ALA A 26 6.89 -12.60 -3.23
C ALA A 26 7.02 -13.14 -4.66
N ALA A 27 6.72 -14.42 -4.87
CA ALA A 27 6.72 -15.04 -6.19
C ALA A 27 5.64 -14.46 -7.10
N LEU A 28 4.43 -14.16 -6.58
CA LEU A 28 3.35 -13.49 -7.33
C LEU A 28 3.77 -12.11 -7.80
N VAL A 29 4.42 -11.33 -6.94
CA VAL A 29 4.94 -10.00 -7.29
C VAL A 29 5.99 -10.09 -8.38
N ALA A 30 6.99 -10.96 -8.18
CA ALA A 30 8.09 -11.13 -9.12
C ALA A 30 7.58 -11.59 -10.50
N PHE A 31 6.68 -12.56 -10.53
CA PHE A 31 6.08 -13.05 -11.77
C PHE A 31 5.24 -11.98 -12.46
N SER A 32 4.41 -11.25 -11.71
CA SER A 32 3.60 -10.15 -12.25
C SER A 32 4.45 -9.02 -12.80
N ALA A 33 5.54 -8.67 -12.10
CA ALA A 33 6.50 -7.68 -12.56
C ALA A 33 7.17 -8.13 -13.87
N ALA A 34 7.66 -9.37 -13.90
CA ALA A 34 8.31 -9.93 -15.08
C ALA A 34 7.37 -9.99 -16.30
N ALA A 35 6.15 -10.50 -16.13
CA ALA A 35 5.16 -10.60 -17.19
C ALA A 35 4.75 -9.23 -17.76
N LEU A 36 4.50 -8.27 -16.88
CA LEU A 36 4.12 -6.90 -17.31
C LEU A 36 5.29 -6.14 -17.92
N THR A 37 6.52 -6.37 -17.44
CA THR A 37 7.73 -5.78 -18.04
C THR A 37 8.02 -6.40 -19.41
N ALA A 38 7.80 -7.71 -19.59
CA ALA A 38 7.92 -8.38 -20.88
C ALA A 38 6.92 -7.81 -21.90
N TRP A 39 5.68 -7.49 -21.45
CA TRP A 39 4.67 -6.88 -22.32
C TRP A 39 4.97 -5.41 -22.66
N ARG A 40 5.51 -4.65 -21.69
CA ARG A 40 5.83 -3.22 -21.83
C ARG A 40 7.17 -2.90 -21.17
N PRO A 41 8.30 -3.14 -21.83
CA PRO A 41 9.62 -2.98 -21.23
C PRO A 41 9.91 -1.53 -20.78
N LEU A 42 9.36 -0.54 -21.47
CA LEU A 42 9.50 0.86 -21.12
C LEU A 42 8.72 1.27 -19.85
N ALA A 43 7.71 0.49 -19.44
CA ALA A 43 6.93 0.82 -18.26
C ALA A 43 7.76 0.73 -16.97
N PHE A 44 8.74 -0.17 -16.92
CA PHE A 44 9.65 -0.29 -15.79
C PHE A 44 10.46 1.00 -15.54
N ALA A 45 10.91 1.65 -16.59
CA ALA A 45 11.77 2.83 -16.50
C ALA A 45 10.98 4.16 -16.45
N TYR A 46 9.85 4.24 -17.17
CA TYR A 46 9.18 5.51 -17.43
C TYR A 46 7.76 5.63 -16.86
N ASP A 47 7.14 4.55 -16.35
CA ASP A 47 5.82 4.63 -15.71
C ASP A 47 5.95 4.69 -14.17
N PRO A 48 5.82 5.88 -13.56
CA PRO A 48 5.87 6.03 -12.11
C PRO A 48 4.80 5.18 -11.40
N GLY A 49 3.63 5.02 -12.03
CA GLY A 49 2.57 4.20 -11.48
C GLY A 49 2.94 2.73 -11.41
N PHE A 50 3.70 2.22 -12.38
CA PHE A 50 4.27 0.87 -12.34
C PHE A 50 5.26 0.73 -11.17
N GLN A 51 6.23 1.62 -11.10
CA GLN A 51 7.26 1.63 -10.05
C GLN A 51 6.64 1.72 -8.65
N LEU A 52 5.72 2.66 -8.43
CA LEU A 52 5.03 2.84 -7.14
C LEU A 52 4.23 1.61 -6.72
N SER A 53 3.52 0.96 -7.65
CA SER A 53 2.72 -0.22 -7.34
C SER A 53 3.59 -1.40 -6.89
N PHE A 54 4.67 -1.68 -7.60
CA PHE A 54 5.56 -2.80 -7.26
C PHE A 54 6.39 -2.53 -6.01
N LEU A 55 6.88 -1.31 -5.82
CA LEU A 55 7.59 -0.92 -4.59
C LEU A 55 6.68 -0.93 -3.37
N ALA A 56 5.45 -0.44 -3.50
CA ALA A 56 4.46 -0.52 -2.40
C ALA A 56 4.21 -1.96 -2.01
N PHE A 57 3.99 -2.85 -2.99
CA PHE A 57 3.75 -4.26 -2.72
C PHE A 57 4.99 -4.97 -2.14
N ALA A 58 6.17 -4.63 -2.62
CA ALA A 58 7.44 -5.11 -2.05
C ALA A 58 7.56 -4.69 -0.57
N GLY A 59 7.16 -3.45 -0.23
CA GLY A 59 7.08 -2.97 1.14
C GLY A 59 6.16 -3.83 2.02
N LEU A 60 4.98 -4.14 1.51
CA LEU A 60 4.02 -5.00 2.21
C LEU A 60 4.59 -6.40 2.48
N VAL A 61 5.25 -7.00 1.49
CA VAL A 61 5.73 -8.38 1.59
C VAL A 61 6.98 -8.50 2.46
N TRP A 62 7.91 -7.55 2.34
CA TRP A 62 9.23 -7.69 2.96
C TRP A 62 9.41 -6.84 4.24
N LEU A 63 8.87 -5.61 4.29
CA LEU A 63 9.06 -4.74 5.45
C LEU A 63 7.94 -4.86 6.47
N ALA A 64 6.68 -4.89 6.04
CA ALA A 64 5.54 -4.85 6.95
C ALA A 64 5.57 -5.98 8.01
N PRO A 65 5.84 -7.27 7.67
CA PRO A 65 5.87 -8.34 8.66
C PRO A 65 6.92 -8.11 9.76
N HIS A 66 8.10 -7.59 9.39
CA HIS A 66 9.17 -7.33 10.36
C HIS A 66 8.87 -6.14 11.28
N TRP A 67 8.00 -5.24 10.86
CA TRP A 67 7.61 -4.08 11.65
C TRP A 67 6.40 -4.33 12.52
N GLU A 68 5.57 -5.28 12.18
CA GLU A 68 4.39 -5.65 12.97
C GLU A 68 4.76 -6.02 14.41
N ASP A 69 5.87 -6.76 14.59
CA ASP A 69 6.41 -7.13 15.89
C ASP A 69 6.97 -5.93 16.70
N ARG A 70 7.24 -4.81 16.05
CA ARG A 70 7.78 -3.61 16.72
C ARG A 70 6.71 -2.62 17.14
N PHE A 71 5.58 -2.62 16.46
CA PHE A 71 4.46 -1.75 16.75
C PHE A 71 3.41 -2.42 17.65
N LEU A 72 3.86 -3.24 18.62
CA LEU A 72 2.99 -3.93 19.58
C LEU A 72 2.18 -2.98 20.49
N PHE A 73 2.59 -1.70 20.58
CA PHE A 73 1.83 -0.68 21.30
C PHE A 73 0.54 -0.24 20.57
N LEU A 74 0.40 -0.58 19.28
CA LEU A 74 -0.84 -0.34 18.54
C LEU A 74 -1.83 -1.49 18.76
N PRO A 75 -3.12 -1.18 19.00
CA PRO A 75 -4.13 -2.21 19.20
C PRO A 75 -4.31 -3.06 17.93
N GLU A 76 -4.54 -4.35 18.13
CA GLU A 76 -4.88 -5.26 17.03
C GLU A 76 -6.33 -5.11 16.56
N ALA A 77 -7.15 -4.40 17.35
CA ALA A 77 -8.54 -4.17 17.02
C ALA A 77 -8.69 -3.58 15.60
N PHE A 78 -9.60 -4.15 14.83
CA PHE A 78 -9.85 -3.75 13.43
C PHE A 78 -8.64 -3.80 12.48
N GLY A 79 -7.57 -4.54 12.82
CA GLY A 79 -6.37 -4.62 11.98
C GLY A 79 -5.57 -3.32 11.91
N ILE A 80 -5.68 -2.45 12.90
CA ILE A 80 -5.03 -1.13 12.95
C ILE A 80 -3.52 -1.28 12.83
N ARG A 81 -2.91 -2.21 13.58
CA ARG A 81 -1.46 -2.47 13.54
C ARG A 81 -1.01 -2.88 12.14
N ALA A 82 -1.67 -3.88 11.55
CA ALA A 82 -1.35 -4.37 10.21
C ALA A 82 -1.53 -3.28 9.15
N SER A 83 -2.60 -2.49 9.23
CA SER A 83 -2.85 -1.38 8.29
C SER A 83 -1.80 -0.27 8.40
N PHE A 84 -1.37 0.06 9.62
CA PHE A 84 -0.34 1.07 9.84
C PHE A 84 1.02 0.62 9.34
N THR A 85 1.46 -0.58 9.72
CA THR A 85 2.76 -1.14 9.30
C THR A 85 2.82 -1.35 7.80
N ALA A 86 1.74 -1.83 7.18
CA ALA A 86 1.61 -1.96 5.74
C ALA A 86 1.74 -0.60 5.03
N SER A 87 1.01 0.42 5.50
CA SER A 87 1.06 1.77 4.93
C SER A 87 2.45 2.39 5.09
N LEU A 88 3.05 2.27 6.28
CA LEU A 88 4.38 2.80 6.54
C LEU A 88 5.44 2.11 5.66
N ALA A 89 5.39 0.79 5.54
CA ALA A 89 6.29 0.01 4.71
C ALA A 89 6.17 0.38 3.22
N ALA A 90 4.95 0.54 2.72
CA ALA A 90 4.69 1.00 1.36
C ALA A 90 5.25 2.43 1.15
N CYS A 91 4.98 3.36 2.06
CA CYS A 91 5.47 4.74 1.96
C CYS A 91 7.01 4.80 1.95
N VAL A 92 7.67 4.01 2.79
CA VAL A 92 9.13 3.97 2.86
C VAL A 92 9.76 3.51 1.55
N LEU A 93 9.26 2.42 0.96
CA LEU A 93 9.83 1.92 -0.30
C LEU A 93 9.43 2.76 -1.52
N THR A 94 8.29 3.44 -1.49
CA THR A 94 7.89 4.35 -2.57
C THR A 94 8.50 5.74 -2.48
N ALA A 95 9.07 6.10 -1.32
CA ALA A 95 9.66 7.42 -1.07
C ALA A 95 10.66 7.89 -2.15
N PRO A 96 11.62 7.06 -2.63
CA PRO A 96 12.57 7.50 -3.65
C PRO A 96 11.89 7.85 -4.98
N VAL A 97 10.87 7.08 -5.39
CA VAL A 97 10.14 7.33 -6.64
C VAL A 97 9.27 8.59 -6.51
N LEU A 98 8.61 8.78 -5.36
CA LEU A 98 7.84 10.00 -5.08
C LEU A 98 8.75 11.24 -5.07
N ALA A 99 9.92 11.15 -4.42
CA ALA A 99 10.90 12.22 -4.40
C ALA A 99 11.41 12.56 -5.82
N TRP A 100 11.70 11.54 -6.62
CA TRP A 100 12.25 11.71 -7.96
C TRP A 100 11.26 12.31 -8.96
N HIS A 101 10.05 11.73 -9.05
CA HIS A 101 9.06 12.12 -10.06
C HIS A 101 8.21 13.31 -9.64
N PHE A 102 7.86 13.39 -8.36
CA PHE A 102 6.88 14.37 -7.87
C PHE A 102 7.50 15.45 -6.98
N ASN A 103 8.75 15.30 -6.58
CA ASN A 103 9.41 16.19 -5.61
C ASN A 103 8.59 16.39 -4.32
N GLN A 104 7.90 15.35 -3.88
CA GLN A 104 7.02 15.37 -2.72
C GLN A 104 7.28 14.16 -1.84
N LEU A 105 7.31 14.42 -0.53
CA LEU A 105 7.32 13.39 0.51
C LEU A 105 6.21 13.74 1.50
N SER A 106 5.29 12.82 1.71
CA SER A 106 4.20 13.02 2.65
C SER A 106 4.40 12.14 3.89
N VAL A 107 4.70 12.76 5.00
CA VAL A 107 4.73 12.10 6.32
C VAL A 107 3.31 11.86 6.83
N ALA A 108 2.35 12.64 6.35
CA ALA A 108 0.95 12.52 6.71
C ALA A 108 0.27 11.27 6.12
N ALA A 109 0.78 10.73 5.00
CA ALA A 109 0.15 9.62 4.31
C ALA A 109 -0.02 8.34 5.18
N PRO A 110 0.98 7.86 5.95
CA PRO A 110 0.80 6.70 6.83
C PRO A 110 -0.25 6.94 7.92
N LEU A 111 -0.30 8.15 8.47
CA LEU A 111 -1.26 8.53 9.50
C LEU A 111 -2.69 8.65 8.93
N ALA A 112 -2.82 9.27 7.76
CA ALA A 112 -4.12 9.34 7.06
C ALA A 112 -4.63 7.93 6.72
N ASN A 113 -3.76 7.07 6.24
CA ASN A 113 -4.11 5.69 5.91
C ASN A 113 -4.52 4.87 7.13
N LEU A 114 -3.97 5.15 8.31
CA LEU A 114 -4.39 4.51 9.56
C LEU A 114 -5.89 4.68 9.82
N VAL A 115 -6.41 5.87 9.50
CA VAL A 115 -7.84 6.17 9.64
C VAL A 115 -8.65 5.71 8.43
N VAL A 116 -8.14 5.89 7.22
CA VAL A 116 -8.87 5.65 5.98
C VAL A 116 -8.99 4.15 5.64
N LEU A 117 -7.91 3.38 5.80
CA LEU A 117 -7.87 1.97 5.36
C LEU A 117 -8.96 1.08 6.00
N PRO A 118 -9.29 1.18 7.30
CA PRO A 118 -10.37 0.39 7.89
C PRO A 118 -11.73 0.65 7.23
N PHE A 119 -11.95 1.84 6.69
CA PHE A 119 -13.21 2.21 6.04
C PHE A 119 -13.24 1.87 4.54
N VAL A 120 -12.11 1.61 3.92
CA VAL A 120 -12.05 1.23 2.49
C VAL A 120 -12.76 -0.09 2.25
N THR A 121 -12.57 -1.09 3.12
CA THR A 121 -13.21 -2.41 2.98
C THR A 121 -14.74 -2.32 3.03
N PRO A 122 -15.39 -1.71 4.05
CA PRO A 122 -16.83 -1.52 4.03
C PRO A 122 -17.32 -0.64 2.89
N LEU A 123 -16.55 0.39 2.49
CA LEU A 123 -16.88 1.21 1.33
C LEU A 123 -16.93 0.38 0.03
N MET A 124 -15.95 -0.49 -0.19
CA MET A 124 -15.95 -1.38 -1.35
C MET A 124 -17.12 -2.35 -1.32
N GLY A 125 -17.47 -2.90 -0.15
CA GLY A 125 -18.65 -3.75 0.02
C GLY A 125 -19.95 -3.04 -0.33
N LEU A 126 -20.13 -1.83 0.20
CA LEU A 126 -21.31 -1.00 -0.11
C LEU A 126 -21.38 -0.62 -1.59
N ALA A 127 -20.25 -0.28 -2.20
CA ALA A 127 -20.18 0.02 -3.63
C ALA A 127 -20.52 -1.21 -4.50
N ALA A 128 -20.05 -2.39 -4.12
CA ALA A 128 -20.39 -3.64 -4.80
C ALA A 128 -21.88 -3.98 -4.70
N LEU A 129 -22.48 -3.78 -3.52
CA LEU A 129 -23.92 -3.94 -3.32
C LEU A 129 -24.75 -2.95 -4.15
N ALA A 130 -24.29 -1.69 -4.20
CA ALA A 130 -24.93 -0.68 -5.04
C ALA A 130 -24.88 -1.05 -6.53
N LEU A 131 -23.75 -1.55 -7.00
CA LEU A 131 -23.58 -2.00 -8.37
C LEU A 131 -24.49 -3.20 -8.68
N ALA A 132 -24.54 -4.19 -7.81
CA ALA A 132 -25.44 -5.34 -7.94
C ALA A 132 -26.91 -4.91 -7.98
N GLY A 133 -27.29 -3.96 -7.11
CA GLY A 133 -28.64 -3.37 -7.11
C GLY A 133 -28.95 -2.62 -8.40
N ALA A 134 -27.97 -1.90 -8.96
CA ALA A 134 -28.13 -1.15 -10.21
C ALA A 134 -28.36 -2.06 -11.43
N VAL A 135 -27.72 -3.24 -11.44
CA VAL A 135 -27.94 -4.26 -12.49
C VAL A 135 -29.37 -4.79 -12.45
N LEU A 136 -29.97 -4.94 -11.26
CA LEU A 136 -31.34 -5.38 -11.11
C LEU A 136 -32.33 -4.26 -11.44
N ARG A 137 -32.18 -3.09 -10.83
CA ARG A 137 -32.97 -1.88 -11.10
C ARG A 137 -32.15 -0.62 -10.77
N PRO A 138 -32.13 0.40 -11.64
CA PRO A 138 -31.38 1.64 -11.39
C PRO A 138 -31.75 2.32 -10.06
N VAL A 139 -33.04 2.29 -9.68
CA VAL A 139 -33.51 2.87 -8.41
C VAL A 139 -32.91 2.15 -7.19
N LEU A 140 -32.78 0.81 -7.24
CA LEU A 140 -32.15 0.06 -6.16
C LEU A 140 -30.66 0.39 -6.05
N GLY A 141 -29.99 0.56 -7.19
CA GLY A 141 -28.57 0.97 -7.20
C GLY A 141 -28.35 2.33 -6.57
N THR A 142 -29.22 3.31 -6.84
CA THR A 142 -29.12 4.64 -6.23
C THR A 142 -29.36 4.59 -4.72
N LEU A 143 -30.40 3.88 -4.27
CA LEU A 143 -30.72 3.76 -2.83
C LEU A 143 -29.58 3.05 -2.06
N LEU A 144 -29.08 1.93 -2.58
CA LEU A 144 -27.96 1.19 -1.97
C LEU A 144 -26.64 1.95 -2.09
N GLY A 145 -26.52 2.86 -3.05
CA GLY A 145 -25.35 3.70 -3.25
C GLY A 145 -25.25 4.89 -2.29
N LEU A 146 -26.35 5.34 -1.69
CA LEU A 146 -26.35 6.47 -0.76
C LEU A 146 -25.38 6.30 0.42
N PRO A 147 -25.37 5.15 1.15
CA PRO A 147 -24.42 4.96 2.24
C PRO A 147 -22.96 4.89 1.74
N ALA A 148 -22.70 4.31 0.58
CA ALA A 148 -21.38 4.30 -0.02
C ALA A 148 -20.93 5.73 -0.38
N TRP A 149 -21.81 6.51 -0.96
CA TRP A 149 -21.54 7.92 -1.28
C TRP A 149 -21.28 8.76 -0.01
N GLY A 150 -22.09 8.58 1.03
CA GLY A 150 -21.92 9.28 2.29
C GLY A 150 -20.58 8.98 2.97
N LEU A 151 -20.22 7.70 3.01
CA LEU A 151 -18.92 7.26 3.56
C LEU A 151 -17.76 7.78 2.71
N ALA A 152 -17.84 7.70 1.39
CA ALA A 152 -16.83 8.25 0.49
C ALA A 152 -16.67 9.76 0.67
N ALA A 153 -17.77 10.51 0.76
CA ALA A 153 -17.76 11.95 0.97
C ALA A 153 -17.13 12.32 2.32
N ALA A 154 -17.43 11.56 3.39
CA ALA A 154 -16.82 11.75 4.70
C ALA A 154 -15.30 11.53 4.66
N LEU A 155 -14.85 10.44 4.02
CA LEU A 155 -13.42 10.13 3.85
C LEU A 155 -12.70 11.20 3.02
N LEU A 156 -13.30 11.66 1.93
CA LEU A 156 -12.72 12.73 1.11
C LEU A 156 -12.59 14.05 1.87
N ARG A 157 -13.59 14.41 2.68
CA ARG A 157 -13.52 15.60 3.56
C ARG A 157 -12.42 15.45 4.61
N PHE A 158 -12.32 14.27 5.23
CA PHE A 158 -11.26 13.97 6.19
C PHE A 158 -9.88 14.10 5.55
N ILE A 159 -9.66 13.48 4.38
CA ILE A 159 -8.38 13.56 3.64
C ILE A 159 -8.05 15.01 3.27
N GLY A 160 -9.04 15.77 2.80
CA GLY A 160 -8.86 17.18 2.45
C GLY A 160 -8.48 18.05 3.65
N ALA A 161 -9.17 17.88 4.77
CA ALA A 161 -8.86 18.60 6.01
C ALA A 161 -7.48 18.19 6.57
N PHE A 162 -7.19 16.89 6.59
CA PHE A 162 -5.94 16.36 7.09
C PHE A 162 -4.76 16.75 6.19
N GLY A 163 -4.94 16.72 4.87
CA GLY A 163 -3.95 17.15 3.88
C GLY A 163 -3.65 18.65 3.96
N GLY A 164 -4.65 19.49 4.29
CA GLY A 164 -4.45 20.91 4.53
C GLY A 164 -3.69 21.22 5.82
N TRP A 165 -3.79 20.35 6.81
CA TRP A 165 -3.17 20.55 8.15
C TRP A 165 -1.73 20.00 8.24
N LEU A 166 -1.49 18.84 7.62
CA LEU A 166 -0.19 18.13 7.57
C LEU A 166 0.38 18.10 6.15
N GLY A 167 -0.16 18.94 5.30
CA GLY A 167 0.08 18.96 3.87
C GLY A 167 1.55 18.96 3.50
N THR A 168 1.79 18.53 2.28
CA THR A 168 3.08 18.55 1.60
C THR A 168 3.96 19.68 2.09
N TRP A 169 5.10 19.35 2.67
CA TRP A 169 6.08 20.36 3.04
C TRP A 169 6.35 21.25 1.85
N PRO A 170 6.01 22.54 1.92
CA PRO A 170 6.10 23.40 0.77
C PRO A 170 7.57 23.57 0.38
N SER A 171 7.87 23.32 -0.88
CA SER A 171 9.09 23.75 -1.57
C SER A 171 10.43 23.51 -0.86
N LEU A 172 10.64 22.31 -0.31
CA LEU A 172 12.00 21.92 0.02
C LEU A 172 12.85 21.84 -1.26
N PRO A 173 14.10 22.31 -1.21
CA PRO A 173 14.96 22.24 -2.38
C PRO A 173 15.07 20.79 -2.89
N ARG A 174 14.90 20.62 -4.18
CA ARG A 174 14.88 19.30 -4.84
C ARG A 174 16.00 18.35 -4.39
N PRO A 175 17.28 18.79 -4.22
CA PRO A 175 18.32 17.91 -3.75
C PRO A 175 18.06 17.38 -2.33
N PHE A 176 17.46 18.17 -1.45
CA PHE A 176 17.13 17.72 -0.09
C PHE A 176 16.04 16.65 -0.10
N VAL A 177 14.97 16.84 -0.89
CA VAL A 177 13.88 15.87 -1.02
C VAL A 177 14.42 14.54 -1.59
N LEU A 178 15.31 14.59 -2.56
CA LEU A 178 15.97 13.41 -3.12
C LEU A 178 16.86 12.71 -2.08
N CYS A 179 17.71 13.44 -1.39
CA CYS A 179 18.56 12.87 -0.34
C CYS A 179 17.72 12.15 0.73
N VAL A 180 16.69 12.79 1.23
CA VAL A 180 15.78 12.22 2.25
C VAL A 180 15.02 11.03 1.67
N GLY A 181 14.48 11.14 0.46
CA GLY A 181 13.72 10.07 -0.20
C GLY A 181 14.52 8.79 -0.41
N PHE A 182 15.81 8.91 -0.76
CA PHE A 182 16.70 7.75 -0.91
C PHE A 182 17.25 7.26 0.43
N LEU A 183 17.47 8.14 1.41
CA LEU A 183 18.00 7.77 2.71
C LEU A 183 16.99 6.97 3.54
N ILE A 184 15.72 7.32 3.48
CA ILE A 184 14.64 6.67 4.24
C ILE A 184 14.63 5.15 4.04
N PRO A 185 14.53 4.58 2.83
CA PRO A 185 14.50 3.13 2.64
C PRO A 185 15.82 2.46 3.02
N VAL A 186 16.97 3.10 2.78
CA VAL A 186 18.27 2.56 3.16
C VAL A 186 18.38 2.40 4.68
N VAL A 187 18.01 3.43 5.43
CA VAL A 187 18.01 3.40 6.90
C VAL A 187 16.99 2.38 7.42
N ALA A 188 15.80 2.34 6.84
CA ALA A 188 14.77 1.39 7.24
C ALA A 188 15.19 -0.08 7.04
N ILE A 189 15.78 -0.40 5.88
CA ILE A 189 16.29 -1.75 5.59
C ILE A 189 17.47 -2.10 6.50
N TRP A 190 18.37 -1.15 6.76
CA TRP A 190 19.52 -1.36 7.65
C TRP A 190 19.07 -1.63 9.10
N LEU A 191 18.11 -0.85 9.61
CA LEU A 191 17.51 -1.06 10.94
C LEU A 191 16.81 -2.42 11.03
N THR A 192 16.12 -2.84 9.98
CA THR A 192 15.45 -4.14 9.92
C THR A 192 16.48 -5.28 9.96
N LYS A 193 17.56 -5.18 9.16
CA LYS A 193 18.64 -6.19 9.15
C LYS A 193 19.36 -6.30 10.50
N ARG A 194 19.65 -5.19 11.15
CA ARG A 194 20.28 -5.20 12.50
C ARG A 194 19.41 -5.87 13.53
N ALA A 195 18.11 -5.67 13.46
CA ALA A 195 17.18 -6.31 14.38
C ALA A 195 17.06 -7.81 14.15
N CYS A 196 17.04 -8.28 12.91
CA CYS A 196 17.10 -9.71 12.62
C CYS A 196 18.41 -10.35 13.11
N ALA A 197 19.54 -9.65 13.00
CA ALA A 197 20.81 -10.14 13.49
C ALA A 197 20.87 -10.23 15.03
N SER A 198 20.18 -9.35 15.74
CA SER A 198 20.13 -9.36 17.23
C SER A 198 19.15 -10.38 17.79
N SER A 199 18.19 -10.86 17.01
CA SER A 199 17.19 -11.85 17.40
C SER A 199 17.56 -13.30 17.06
N SER A 200 18.69 -13.54 16.38
CA SER A 200 19.22 -14.90 16.21
C SER A 200 19.70 -15.43 17.56
N PRO A 201 19.07 -16.49 18.12
CA PRO A 201 19.51 -17.04 19.39
C PRO A 201 20.87 -17.71 19.19
N VAL A 202 21.87 -17.13 19.83
CA VAL A 202 23.16 -17.79 20.07
C VAL A 202 22.88 -19.14 20.73
N SER A 203 23.27 -20.19 20.02
CA SER A 203 23.59 -21.54 20.56
C SER A 203 22.59 -22.19 21.53
N ARG A 204 21.73 -23.04 21.01
CA ARG A 204 21.53 -24.31 21.74
C ARG A 204 22.72 -25.23 21.46
N SER A 205 23.79 -25.00 22.18
CA SER A 205 24.80 -26.00 22.45
C SER A 205 24.82 -26.22 23.95
N ARG A 206 24.09 -27.23 24.40
CA ARG A 206 24.48 -28.21 25.42
C ARG A 206 23.38 -29.25 25.55
#